data_638ca415203b67a27dab021507c0ab88
#
_entry.id   638ca415203b67a27dab021507c0ab88
#
_cell.length_a   1.000
_cell.length_b   1.000
_cell.length_c   1.000
_cell.angle_alpha   90.00
_cell.angle_beta   90.00
_cell.angle_gamma   90.00
#
_symmetry.space_group_name_H-M   'P 1'
#
loop_
_entity.id
_entity.type
_entity.pdbx_description
1 polymer ?
#
loop_
_entity_poly.entity_id
_entity_poly.type
_entity_poly.pdbx_seq_one_letter_code
_entity_poly.pdbx_strand_id
1 'polypeptide(L)'
;FFHKIDLRLRPDLGGANIVTDFDSAIDYYSSVGRNWERLAYHRSNFICGNILLYSSFLNSIKSFLFRRSFDFYAIDEIKKLFERKKTSNNLDIKNSYGFIRSCENIIHFNQLLWSGKFNDLRESNIHKLFKRMSNYKTIINEDDLSTIIDAYYYFRKIENYLHLKQNTFQNIVNEDDPY
;
A
#
# COMPACT_ATOMS: atom_id res chain seq x y z
N PHE A 1 -16.32 6.90 17.79
CA PHE A 1 -15.78 5.91 16.86
C PHE A 1 -14.34 5.59 17.24
N PHE A 2 -14.05 4.38 17.68
CA PHE A 2 -12.69 3.93 17.94
C PHE A 2 -12.20 3.11 16.76
N HIS A 3 -11.11 3.55 16.12
CA HIS A 3 -10.45 2.78 15.10
C HIS A 3 -9.81 1.53 15.74
N LYS A 4 -10.06 0.38 15.14
CA LYS A 4 -9.42 -0.87 15.57
C LYS A 4 -7.96 -0.87 15.15
N ILE A 5 -7.05 -1.04 16.10
CA ILE A 5 -5.62 -1.19 15.82
C ILE A 5 -5.37 -2.61 15.31
N ASP A 6 -4.73 -2.73 14.15
CA ASP A 6 -4.34 -4.01 13.57
C ASP A 6 -2.85 -4.26 13.80
N LEU A 7 -2.53 -5.21 14.65
CA LEU A 7 -1.16 -5.58 15.02
C LEU A 7 -0.58 -6.73 14.17
N ARG A 8 -1.27 -7.15 13.10
CA ARG A 8 -0.81 -8.26 12.26
C ARG A 8 0.40 -7.90 11.38
N LEU A 9 0.58 -6.62 11.03
CA LEU A 9 1.70 -6.15 10.22
C LEU A 9 2.96 -5.97 11.09
N ARG A 10 3.62 -7.07 11.38
CA ARG A 10 4.88 -7.13 12.14
C ARG A 10 5.77 -8.25 11.60
N PRO A 11 7.10 -8.18 11.84
CA PRO A 11 8.01 -9.25 11.46
C PRO A 11 7.54 -10.59 12.02
N ASP A 12 7.69 -11.64 11.23
CA ASP A 12 7.36 -13.02 11.61
C ASP A 12 5.94 -13.23 12.18
N LEU A 13 4.98 -13.39 11.28
CA LEU A 13 3.56 -13.64 11.60
C LEU A 13 3.30 -14.93 12.41
N GLY A 14 4.31 -15.79 12.59
CA GLY A 14 4.20 -17.11 13.16
C GLY A 14 4.12 -17.20 14.69
N GLY A 15 3.96 -16.09 15.41
CA GLY A 15 3.90 -16.09 16.87
C GLY A 15 4.95 -15.20 17.55
N ALA A 16 5.65 -14.38 16.77
CA ALA A 16 6.64 -13.45 17.29
C ALA A 16 6.06 -12.46 18.29
N ASN A 17 6.90 -12.05 19.20
CA ASN A 17 6.64 -11.00 20.18
C ASN A 17 6.20 -9.71 19.48
N ILE A 18 5.37 -8.91 20.15
CA ILE A 18 4.96 -7.59 19.66
C ILE A 18 6.17 -6.66 19.54
N VAL A 19 7.20 -6.90 20.37
CA VAL A 19 8.45 -6.15 20.40
C VAL A 19 9.58 -7.06 19.98
N THR A 20 10.42 -6.57 19.08
CA THR A 20 11.64 -7.25 18.59
C THR A 20 12.82 -6.30 18.84
N ASP A 21 13.99 -6.85 19.16
CA ASP A 21 15.19 -6.05 19.24
C ASP A 21 15.64 -5.55 17.85
N PHE A 22 16.46 -4.50 17.87
CA PHE A 22 16.83 -3.76 16.66
C PHE A 22 17.61 -4.64 15.64
N ASP A 23 18.57 -5.40 16.12
CA ASP A 23 19.45 -6.19 15.27
C ASP A 23 18.70 -7.39 14.66
N SER A 24 17.91 -8.08 15.47
CA SER A 24 17.03 -9.17 14.97
C SER A 24 16.04 -8.70 13.91
N ALA A 25 15.51 -7.50 14.05
CA ALA A 25 14.61 -6.94 13.03
C ALA A 25 15.36 -6.65 11.71
N ILE A 26 16.59 -6.13 11.78
CA ILE A 26 17.43 -5.89 10.58
C ILE A 26 17.78 -7.21 9.91
N ASP A 27 18.21 -8.21 10.67
CA ASP A 27 18.57 -9.53 10.16
C ASP A 27 17.38 -10.21 9.46
N TYR A 28 16.18 -10.10 10.04
CA TYR A 28 14.96 -10.60 9.43
C TYR A 28 14.69 -9.96 8.06
N TYR A 29 14.68 -8.62 7.97
CA TYR A 29 14.41 -7.94 6.70
C TYR A 29 15.53 -8.12 5.67
N SER A 30 16.75 -8.33 6.11
CA SER A 30 17.89 -8.56 5.22
C SER A 30 17.87 -9.96 4.60
N SER A 31 17.35 -10.97 5.31
CA SER A 31 17.42 -12.38 4.93
C SER A 31 16.08 -12.97 4.48
N VAL A 32 14.98 -12.63 5.15
CA VAL A 32 13.67 -13.29 5.00
C VAL A 32 12.58 -12.35 4.52
N GLY A 33 12.77 -11.04 4.64
CA GLY A 33 11.77 -10.00 4.36
C GLY A 33 11.05 -10.17 3.01
N ARG A 34 9.72 -10.08 3.03
CA ARG A 34 8.82 -10.39 1.91
C ARG A 34 8.35 -9.12 1.20
N ASN A 35 7.88 -9.26 -0.05
CA ASN A 35 7.43 -8.13 -0.87
C ASN A 35 6.20 -7.41 -0.29
N TRP A 36 5.29 -8.12 0.40
CA TRP A 36 4.15 -7.48 1.06
C TRP A 36 4.57 -6.60 2.25
N GLU A 37 5.65 -6.96 2.95
CA GLU A 37 6.23 -6.14 4.04
C GLU A 37 6.89 -4.88 3.47
N ARG A 38 7.58 -4.99 2.33
CA ARG A 38 8.08 -3.83 1.61
C ARG A 38 6.94 -2.86 1.29
N LEU A 39 5.83 -3.37 0.76
CA LEU A 39 4.64 -2.55 0.47
C LEU A 39 4.10 -1.87 1.74
N ALA A 40 4.06 -2.58 2.86
CA ALA A 40 3.62 -2.01 4.14
C ALA A 40 4.55 -0.87 4.59
N TYR A 41 5.87 -1.04 4.49
CA TYR A 41 6.82 0.02 4.81
C TYR A 41 6.77 1.22 3.88
N HIS A 42 6.56 1.03 2.59
CA HIS A 42 6.36 2.14 1.65
C HIS A 42 5.18 3.05 2.04
N ARG A 43 4.20 2.48 2.74
CA ARG A 43 2.98 3.18 3.21
C ARG A 43 3.06 3.59 4.68
N SER A 44 4.15 3.25 5.38
CA SER A 44 4.30 3.53 6.81
C SER A 44 4.70 4.98 7.05
N ASN A 45 4.25 5.50 8.19
CA ASN A 45 4.65 6.80 8.70
C ASN A 45 5.01 6.68 10.16
N PHE A 46 5.98 7.49 10.60
CA PHE A 46 6.30 7.64 12.02
C PHE A 46 5.13 8.30 12.75
N ILE A 47 4.69 7.70 13.85
CA ILE A 47 3.60 8.21 14.67
C ILE A 47 4.15 8.74 16.00
N CYS A 48 4.89 7.92 16.75
CA CYS A 48 5.44 8.27 18.05
C CYS A 48 6.64 7.38 18.39
N GLY A 49 7.40 7.76 19.40
CA GLY A 49 8.58 7.05 19.88
C GLY A 49 9.88 7.80 19.59
N ASN A 50 10.99 7.09 19.51
CA ASN A 50 12.29 7.67 19.21
C ASN A 50 12.52 7.80 17.71
N ILE A 51 12.49 9.03 17.19
CA ILE A 51 12.65 9.33 15.76
C ILE A 51 14.04 8.94 15.23
N LEU A 52 15.08 9.02 16.05
CA LEU A 52 16.43 8.64 15.65
C LEU A 52 16.54 7.12 15.47
N LEU A 53 15.95 6.36 16.38
CA LEU A 53 15.87 4.90 16.27
C LEU A 53 15.09 4.48 15.01
N TYR A 54 13.95 5.11 14.75
CA TYR A 54 13.17 4.88 13.55
C TYR A 54 13.96 5.17 12.26
N SER A 55 14.63 6.32 12.22
CA SER A 55 15.45 6.71 11.06
C SER A 55 16.64 5.77 10.85
N SER A 56 17.30 5.36 11.93
CA SER A 56 18.40 4.39 11.90
C SER A 56 17.91 3.04 11.36
N PHE A 57 16.78 2.55 11.85
CA PHE A 57 16.18 1.31 11.37
C PHE A 57 15.85 1.36 9.87
N LEU A 58 15.16 2.39 9.39
CA LEU A 58 14.85 2.53 7.96
C LEU A 58 16.10 2.61 7.09
N ASN A 59 17.16 3.26 7.58
CA ASN A 59 18.44 3.31 6.87
C ASN A 59 19.08 1.93 6.78
N SER A 60 19.04 1.13 7.84
CA SER A 60 19.60 -0.22 7.88
C SER A 60 18.89 -1.17 6.92
N ILE A 61 17.56 -1.08 6.80
CA ILE A 61 16.77 -1.92 5.89
C ILE A 61 16.54 -1.29 4.49
N LYS A 62 17.24 -0.21 4.16
CA LYS A 62 17.04 0.55 2.91
C LYS A 62 17.25 -0.29 1.65
N SER A 63 18.19 -1.21 1.64
CA SER A 63 18.46 -2.13 0.53
C SER A 63 17.29 -3.10 0.32
N PHE A 64 16.67 -3.55 1.39
CA PHE A 64 15.45 -4.34 1.34
C PHE A 64 14.27 -3.52 0.78
N LEU A 65 14.06 -2.31 1.30
CA LEU A 65 12.92 -1.47 0.91
C LEU A 65 12.99 -1.02 -0.56
N PHE A 66 14.15 -0.56 -1.01
CA PHE A 66 14.34 0.12 -2.29
C PHE A 66 15.27 -0.65 -3.22
N ARG A 67 14.85 -1.85 -3.63
CA ARG A 67 15.59 -2.67 -4.59
C ARG A 67 15.67 -1.97 -5.94
N ARG A 68 16.84 -2.03 -6.58
CA ARG A 68 17.07 -1.44 -7.90
C ARG A 68 16.78 -2.39 -9.06
N SER A 69 16.81 -3.68 -8.80
CA SER A 69 16.58 -4.73 -9.80
C SER A 69 15.65 -5.80 -9.23
N PHE A 70 14.88 -6.38 -10.12
CA PHE A 70 13.99 -7.50 -9.82
C PHE A 70 14.20 -8.57 -10.88
N ASP A 71 14.22 -9.81 -10.47
CA ASP A 71 14.07 -10.93 -11.36
C ASP A 71 12.59 -11.17 -11.72
N PHE A 72 12.35 -12.03 -12.70
CA PHE A 72 10.99 -12.34 -13.13
C PHE A 72 10.15 -12.96 -12.02
N TYR A 73 10.75 -13.76 -11.15
CA TYR A 73 10.05 -14.39 -10.03
C TYR A 73 9.55 -13.35 -9.01
N ALA A 74 10.40 -12.39 -8.66
CA ALA A 74 10.01 -11.30 -7.76
C ALA A 74 8.90 -10.42 -8.35
N ILE A 75 8.92 -10.17 -9.66
CA ILE A 75 7.85 -9.42 -10.34
C ILE A 75 6.53 -10.20 -10.30
N ASP A 76 6.57 -11.50 -10.56
CA ASP A 76 5.38 -12.36 -10.52
C ASP A 76 4.82 -12.47 -9.10
N GLU A 77 5.67 -12.59 -8.09
CA GLU A 77 5.25 -12.56 -6.68
C GLU A 77 4.57 -11.24 -6.33
N ILE A 78 5.13 -10.10 -6.76
CA ILE A 78 4.53 -8.78 -6.54
C ILE A 78 3.17 -8.68 -7.25
N LYS A 79 3.04 -9.17 -8.48
CA LYS A 79 1.74 -9.22 -9.19
C LYS A 79 0.70 -10.00 -8.39
N LYS A 80 1.05 -11.17 -7.88
CA LYS A 80 0.15 -12.01 -7.08
C LYS A 80 -0.34 -11.31 -5.80
N LEU A 81 0.44 -10.38 -5.22
CA LEU A 81 -0.02 -9.57 -4.08
C LEU A 81 -1.21 -8.67 -4.45
N PHE A 82 -1.27 -8.24 -5.69
CA PHE A 82 -2.29 -7.32 -6.20
C PHE A 82 -3.42 -8.04 -6.95
N GLU A 83 -3.22 -9.29 -7.35
CA GLU A 83 -4.27 -10.13 -7.93
C GLU A 83 -5.29 -10.51 -6.84
N ARG A 84 -6.53 -10.12 -7.03
CA ARG A 84 -7.61 -10.48 -6.13
C ARG A 84 -8.57 -11.44 -6.84
N LYS A 85 -8.94 -12.51 -6.14
CA LYS A 85 -10.03 -13.36 -6.56
C LYS A 85 -11.33 -12.57 -6.54
N LYS A 86 -12.14 -12.66 -7.61
CA LYS A 86 -13.53 -12.21 -7.59
C LYS A 86 -14.23 -12.94 -6.44
N THR A 87 -14.54 -12.22 -5.37
CA THR A 87 -15.29 -12.76 -4.25
C THR A 87 -16.55 -11.94 -4.06
N SER A 88 -17.67 -12.64 -4.03
CA SER A 88 -19.03 -12.22 -3.69
C SER A 88 -19.81 -11.39 -4.72
N ASN A 89 -21.13 -11.63 -4.72
CA ASN A 89 -22.12 -10.90 -5.52
C ASN A 89 -22.35 -9.46 -5.03
N ASN A 90 -21.79 -9.07 -3.89
CA ASN A 90 -21.97 -7.73 -3.35
C ASN A 90 -20.86 -6.79 -3.82
N LEU A 91 -21.24 -5.60 -4.27
CA LEU A 91 -20.32 -4.58 -4.73
C LEU A 91 -19.64 -3.88 -3.54
N ASP A 92 -18.38 -4.25 -3.26
CA ASP A 92 -17.54 -3.60 -2.25
C ASP A 92 -16.66 -2.54 -2.95
N ILE A 93 -16.99 -1.25 -2.76
CA ILE A 93 -16.29 -0.12 -3.38
C ILE A 93 -14.80 -0.07 -3.00
N LYS A 94 -14.43 -0.60 -1.86
CA LYS A 94 -13.04 -0.64 -1.44
C LYS A 94 -12.29 -1.82 -2.04
N ASN A 95 -12.90 -3.01 -2.00
CA ASN A 95 -12.18 -4.25 -2.22
C ASN A 95 -12.50 -4.95 -3.55
N SER A 96 -13.62 -4.65 -4.22
CA SER A 96 -13.93 -5.25 -5.52
C SER A 96 -12.95 -4.80 -6.59
N TYR A 97 -12.84 -5.60 -7.66
CA TYR A 97 -11.97 -5.28 -8.79
C TYR A 97 -12.44 -4.01 -9.51
N GLY A 98 -11.49 -3.14 -9.87
CA GLY A 98 -11.77 -1.86 -10.54
C GLY A 98 -11.99 -0.67 -9.60
N PHE A 99 -12.09 -0.88 -8.29
CA PHE A 99 -12.37 0.16 -7.30
C PHE A 99 -11.13 0.69 -6.57
N ILE A 100 -11.30 1.29 -5.38
CA ILE A 100 -10.25 2.01 -4.62
C ILE A 100 -8.94 1.22 -4.54
N ARG A 101 -9.04 -0.06 -4.11
CA ARG A 101 -7.83 -0.90 -3.97
C ARG A 101 -7.15 -1.19 -5.31
N SER A 102 -7.90 -1.23 -6.40
CA SER A 102 -7.29 -1.43 -7.72
C SER A 102 -6.49 -0.21 -8.14
N CYS A 103 -7.01 1.00 -7.92
CA CYS A 103 -6.27 2.24 -8.16
C CYS A 103 -5.00 2.31 -7.30
N GLU A 104 -5.12 2.05 -5.98
CA GLU A 104 -3.99 2.00 -5.06
C GLU A 104 -2.93 0.96 -5.50
N ASN A 105 -3.37 -0.22 -5.90
CA ASN A 105 -2.50 -1.32 -6.28
C ASN A 105 -1.65 -1.00 -7.50
N ILE A 106 -2.23 -0.38 -8.54
CA ILE A 106 -1.48 0.02 -9.75
C ILE A 106 -0.36 0.98 -9.37
N ILE A 107 -0.66 1.98 -8.54
CA ILE A 107 0.28 3.00 -8.11
C ILE A 107 1.39 2.40 -7.22
N HIS A 108 1.01 1.59 -6.23
CA HIS A 108 1.99 0.97 -5.34
C HIS A 108 2.82 -0.13 -6.00
N PHE A 109 2.27 -0.83 -6.99
CA PHE A 109 3.05 -1.75 -7.83
C PHE A 109 4.18 -1.01 -8.54
N ASN A 110 3.86 0.10 -9.20
CA ASN A 110 4.88 0.93 -9.84
C ASN A 110 5.86 1.53 -8.83
N GLN A 111 5.39 1.97 -7.66
CA GLN A 111 6.27 2.43 -6.59
C GLN A 111 7.27 1.37 -6.15
N LEU A 112 6.81 0.12 -5.92
CA LEU A 112 7.69 -0.99 -5.54
C LEU A 112 8.77 -1.28 -6.58
N LEU A 113 8.43 -1.20 -7.85
CA LEU A 113 9.37 -1.46 -8.95
C LEU A 113 10.39 -0.33 -9.13
N TRP A 114 9.96 0.92 -9.01
CA TRP A 114 10.75 2.06 -9.46
C TRP A 114 11.37 2.92 -8.35
N SER A 115 10.92 2.80 -7.09
CA SER A 115 11.45 3.58 -5.96
C SER A 115 12.93 3.29 -5.62
N GLY A 116 13.46 2.16 -6.08
CA GLY A 116 14.89 1.87 -6.00
C GLY A 116 15.73 2.75 -6.92
N LYS A 117 15.19 3.10 -8.09
CA LYS A 117 15.83 3.96 -9.11
C LYS A 117 15.52 5.44 -8.90
N PHE A 118 14.28 5.77 -8.58
CA PHE A 118 13.79 7.14 -8.42
C PHE A 118 13.45 7.43 -6.96
N ASN A 119 14.30 8.22 -6.30
CA ASN A 119 14.19 8.48 -4.86
C ASN A 119 12.92 9.25 -4.46
N ASP A 120 12.42 10.10 -5.32
CA ASP A 120 11.19 10.88 -5.09
C ASP A 120 9.92 10.01 -5.08
N LEU A 121 9.97 8.80 -5.66
CA LEU A 121 8.90 7.82 -5.51
C LEU A 121 8.87 7.13 -4.12
N ARG A 122 9.82 7.43 -3.23
CA ARG A 122 9.83 6.97 -1.84
C ARG A 122 8.91 7.83 -0.97
N GLU A 123 7.64 7.86 -1.32
CA GLU A 123 6.61 8.69 -0.70
C GLU A 123 5.50 7.80 -0.12
N SER A 124 5.20 7.98 1.15
CA SER A 124 4.15 7.20 1.84
C SER A 124 2.74 7.76 1.60
N ASN A 125 2.62 9.04 1.31
CA ASN A 125 1.35 9.69 1.04
C ASN A 125 0.94 9.50 -0.42
N ILE A 126 -0.19 8.81 -0.67
CA ILE A 126 -0.64 8.48 -2.02
C ILE A 126 -0.92 9.71 -2.89
N HIS A 127 -1.43 10.80 -2.31
CA HIS A 127 -1.72 12.03 -3.08
C HIS A 127 -0.43 12.70 -3.59
N LYS A 128 0.61 12.71 -2.75
CA LYS A 128 1.93 13.20 -3.15
C LYS A 128 2.57 12.23 -4.15
N LEU A 129 2.36 10.93 -3.99
CA LEU A 129 2.88 9.91 -4.89
C LEU A 129 2.27 10.06 -6.30
N PHE A 130 0.97 10.31 -6.42
CA PHE A 130 0.32 10.64 -7.70
C PHE A 130 1.03 11.80 -8.41
N LYS A 131 1.24 12.91 -7.68
CA LYS A 131 1.93 14.08 -8.22
C LYS A 131 3.37 13.79 -8.65
N ARG A 132 4.08 12.93 -7.93
CA ARG A 132 5.46 12.56 -8.27
C ARG A 132 5.51 11.61 -9.46
N MET A 133 4.56 10.68 -9.57
CA MET A 133 4.47 9.76 -10.71
C MET A 133 4.20 10.46 -12.03
N SER A 134 3.49 11.58 -12.04
CA SER A 134 3.25 12.35 -13.27
C SER A 134 4.54 12.85 -13.95
N ASN A 135 5.65 12.91 -13.22
CA ASN A 135 6.96 13.26 -13.79
C ASN A 135 7.60 12.11 -14.59
N TYR A 136 7.03 10.89 -14.53
CA TYR A 136 7.62 9.68 -15.11
C TYR A 136 6.69 9.03 -16.12
N LYS A 137 6.49 9.69 -17.28
CA LYS A 137 5.60 9.20 -18.38
C LYS A 137 6.01 7.83 -18.94
N THR A 138 7.25 7.39 -18.70
CA THR A 138 7.74 6.06 -19.08
C THR A 138 7.30 4.94 -18.13
N ILE A 139 6.88 5.28 -16.91
CA ILE A 139 6.38 4.32 -15.92
C ILE A 139 4.89 4.09 -16.12
N ILE A 140 4.15 5.18 -16.29
CA ILE A 140 2.72 5.20 -16.54
C ILE A 140 2.40 6.37 -17.46
N ASN A 141 1.60 6.16 -18.48
CA ASN A 141 1.24 7.26 -19.37
C ASN A 141 0.32 8.26 -18.67
N GLU A 142 0.24 9.47 -19.20
CA GLU A 142 -0.46 10.58 -18.57
C GLU A 142 -1.98 10.36 -18.51
N ASP A 143 -2.56 9.79 -19.55
CA ASP A 143 -4.00 9.53 -19.66
C ASP A 143 -4.43 8.43 -18.68
N ASP A 144 -3.66 7.34 -18.59
CA ASP A 144 -3.91 6.27 -17.63
C ASP A 144 -3.77 6.77 -16.19
N LEU A 145 -2.72 7.55 -15.90
CA LEU A 145 -2.52 8.12 -14.57
C LEU A 145 -3.67 9.05 -14.18
N SER A 146 -4.09 9.94 -15.09
CA SER A 146 -5.24 10.82 -14.87
C SER A 146 -6.51 10.02 -14.57
N THR A 147 -6.80 9.01 -15.39
CA THR A 147 -7.95 8.13 -15.20
C THR A 147 -7.94 7.43 -13.84
N ILE A 148 -6.77 6.92 -13.41
CA ILE A 148 -6.62 6.26 -12.10
C ILE A 148 -6.86 7.26 -10.96
N ILE A 149 -6.31 8.48 -11.08
CA ILE A 149 -6.48 9.52 -10.06
C ILE A 149 -7.94 9.94 -9.94
N ASP A 150 -8.62 10.20 -11.05
CA ASP A 150 -10.01 10.61 -11.08
C ASP A 150 -10.93 9.52 -10.51
N ALA A 151 -10.72 8.26 -10.92
CA ALA A 151 -11.42 7.11 -10.38
C ALA A 151 -11.20 6.95 -8.88
N TYR A 152 -9.94 7.08 -8.41
CA TYR A 152 -9.62 7.00 -7.00
C TYR A 152 -10.37 8.05 -6.18
N TYR A 153 -10.35 9.32 -6.58
CA TYR A 153 -11.04 10.39 -5.85
C TYR A 153 -12.57 10.24 -5.92
N TYR A 154 -13.10 9.80 -7.05
CA TYR A 154 -14.51 9.52 -7.20
C TYR A 154 -14.98 8.44 -6.22
N PHE A 155 -14.31 7.29 -6.19
CA PHE A 155 -14.65 6.20 -5.27
C PHE A 155 -14.44 6.56 -3.79
N ARG A 156 -13.44 7.38 -3.48
CA ARG A 156 -13.26 7.89 -2.11
C ARG A 156 -14.41 8.80 -1.67
N LYS A 157 -14.97 9.58 -2.56
CA LYS A 157 -16.19 10.37 -2.25
C LYS A 157 -17.38 9.46 -1.94
N ILE A 158 -17.59 8.41 -2.75
CA ILE A 158 -18.65 7.44 -2.51
C ILE A 158 -18.43 6.69 -1.18
N GLU A 159 -17.20 6.22 -0.90
CA GLU A 159 -16.86 5.56 0.38
C GLU A 159 -17.22 6.48 1.57
N ASN A 160 -16.81 7.74 1.52
CA ASN A 160 -17.10 8.71 2.57
C ASN A 160 -18.61 8.94 2.73
N TYR A 161 -19.35 9.05 1.62
CA TYR A 161 -20.81 9.19 1.64
C TYR A 161 -21.48 7.97 2.30
N LEU A 162 -21.09 6.76 1.93
CA LEU A 162 -21.61 5.52 2.52
C LEU A 162 -21.35 5.46 4.04
N HIS A 163 -20.13 5.79 4.47
CA HIS A 163 -19.78 5.80 5.89
C HIS A 163 -20.60 6.81 6.68
N LEU A 164 -20.87 7.99 6.11
CA LEU A 164 -21.72 9.01 6.75
C LEU A 164 -23.19 8.58 6.80
N LYS A 165 -23.73 8.05 5.71
CA LYS A 165 -25.12 7.62 5.60
C LYS A 165 -25.45 6.45 6.52
N GLN A 166 -24.58 5.44 6.53
CA GLN A 166 -24.82 4.20 7.27
C GLN A 166 -24.30 4.24 8.72
N ASN A 167 -23.56 5.29 9.08
CA ASN A 167 -22.85 5.40 10.37
C ASN A 167 -21.99 4.14 10.71
N THR A 168 -21.48 3.48 9.67
CA THR A 168 -20.66 2.25 9.74
C THR A 168 -19.48 2.37 8.78
N PHE A 169 -18.44 1.54 8.96
CA PHE A 169 -17.31 1.44 8.02
C PHE A 169 -17.53 0.35 6.96
N GLN A 170 -18.78 0.08 6.58
CA GLN A 170 -19.07 -0.85 5.49
C GLN A 170 -18.88 -0.15 4.15
N ASN A 171 -18.26 -0.85 3.21
CA ASN A 171 -17.97 -0.37 1.86
C ASN A 171 -18.86 -1.06 0.81
N ILE A 172 -19.92 -1.72 1.25
CA ILE A 172 -20.84 -2.49 0.41
C ILE A 172 -21.97 -1.57 -0.05
N VAL A 173 -22.19 -1.53 -1.36
CA VAL A 173 -23.37 -0.91 -1.98
C VAL A 173 -24.43 -1.98 -2.09
N ASN A 174 -25.60 -1.73 -1.53
CA ASN A 174 -26.77 -2.56 -1.75
C ASN A 174 -27.50 -2.07 -3.02
N GLU A 175 -28.07 -2.98 -3.80
CA GLU A 175 -28.79 -2.67 -5.05
C GLU A 175 -29.98 -1.70 -4.82
N ASP A 176 -30.52 -1.66 -3.60
CA ASP A 176 -31.65 -0.81 -3.20
C ASP A 176 -31.22 0.58 -2.68
N ASP A 177 -29.93 0.92 -2.69
CA ASP A 177 -29.48 2.26 -2.28
C ASP A 177 -29.71 3.26 -3.42
N PRO A 178 -30.64 4.21 -3.31
CA PRO A 178 -30.83 5.25 -4.33
C PRO A 178 -29.60 6.15 -4.38
N TYR A 179 -29.05 6.33 -5.57
CA TYR A 179 -27.96 7.27 -5.88
C TYR A 179 -28.42 8.73 -5.76
#